data_7935454846f607513bb53471c0ad30f1
#
_entry.id   7935454846f607513bb53471c0ad30f1
#
_cell.length_a   1.000
_cell.length_b   1.000
_cell.length_c   1.000
_cell.angle_alpha   90.00
_cell.angle_beta   90.00
_cell.angle_gamma   90.00
#
_symmetry.space_group_name_H-M   'P 1'
#
loop_
_entity.id
_entity.type
_entity.pdbx_description
1 polymer ?
#
loop_
_entity_poly.entity_id
_entity_poly.type
_entity_poly.pdbx_seq_one_letter_code
_entity_poly.pdbx_strand_id
1 'polypeptide(L)'
;MVAAVLFIALVVTLVLNMPVGIAIGVSSLCAILADGRISSLYIVQQLVTSADSFPLMAIPLFILAGELMGAGGVSKRLLNVCNVFLGRFTGGLATVTIVLCMFFAAVSGSGPATVAAIGSMVIPTMLDKGYSKSFTLALIATAGSIGVIIPPSIPMVIYGVSTSTSISSLFMAGFLPGILIGFSLIVVSYLYCKKQGWKGDERKYTAKEKLAAIWDAKWALLNPIIILGGIYAGIFTPTEAAAVAAVYAFICGTFIYREFNIKEMFATIGNACNTTGTTMVIIGCATAFTKILTIEKIPGAITNGIINFTDNKILILLLINVLLLIVGCFMDTTPAMIVLAPILLPIAAQFGVDPIHFGIVMVVNLAIGFITPPLGINLFVASRVGRSDLETVCSGIIKFILVMVVDLLLITFIPAISMTLPNIFMK
;
A
#
# COMPACT_ATOMS: atom_id res chain seq x y z
N MET A 1 -31.56 1.68 15.05
CA MET A 1 -31.14 2.84 15.86
C MET A 1 -29.63 2.84 16.05
N VAL A 2 -29.03 1.82 16.57
CA VAL A 2 -27.57 1.71 16.82
C VAL A 2 -26.72 1.95 15.58
N ALA A 3 -27.06 1.33 14.44
CA ALA A 3 -26.38 1.56 13.16
C ALA A 3 -26.40 3.03 12.73
N ALA A 4 -27.53 3.70 12.88
CA ALA A 4 -27.65 5.14 12.53
C ALA A 4 -26.74 5.99 13.43
N VAL A 5 -26.73 5.73 14.74
CA VAL A 5 -25.82 6.41 15.70
C VAL A 5 -24.37 6.18 15.31
N LEU A 6 -23.99 4.93 14.97
CA LEU A 6 -22.63 4.56 14.55
C LEU A 6 -22.14 5.38 13.35
N PHE A 7 -22.94 5.43 12.28
CA PHE A 7 -22.54 6.14 11.05
C PHE A 7 -22.65 7.67 11.21
N ILE A 8 -23.69 8.19 11.90
CA ILE A 8 -23.82 9.64 12.15
C ILE A 8 -22.64 10.13 13.00
N ALA A 9 -22.31 9.43 14.10
CA ALA A 9 -21.17 9.78 14.92
C ALA A 9 -19.85 9.72 14.14
N LEU A 10 -19.66 8.72 13.26
CA LEU A 10 -18.49 8.63 12.40
C LEU A 10 -18.39 9.84 11.47
N VAL A 11 -19.48 10.20 10.78
CA VAL A 11 -19.48 11.34 9.87
C VAL A 11 -19.23 12.65 10.64
N VAL A 12 -19.89 12.86 11.77
CA VAL A 12 -19.72 14.06 12.61
C VAL A 12 -18.27 14.20 13.08
N THR A 13 -17.66 13.13 13.58
CA THR A 13 -16.27 13.16 14.07
C THR A 13 -15.27 13.40 12.93
N LEU A 14 -15.51 12.84 11.74
CA LEU A 14 -14.69 13.12 10.55
C LEU A 14 -14.83 14.58 10.09
N VAL A 15 -16.04 15.13 10.07
CA VAL A 15 -16.29 16.56 9.74
C VAL A 15 -15.61 17.49 10.76
N LEU A 16 -15.54 17.09 12.03
CA LEU A 16 -14.79 17.79 13.08
C LEU A 16 -13.26 17.61 12.96
N ASN A 17 -12.79 17.00 11.87
CA ASN A 17 -11.37 16.82 11.58
C ASN A 17 -10.62 15.95 12.59
N MET A 18 -11.32 15.03 13.25
CA MET A 18 -10.68 14.05 14.16
C MET A 18 -9.88 13.02 13.36
N PRO A 19 -8.71 12.57 13.88
CA PRO A 19 -7.98 11.46 13.27
C PRO A 19 -8.88 10.23 13.08
N VAL A 20 -8.82 9.60 11.90
CA VAL A 20 -9.76 8.54 11.49
C VAL A 20 -9.87 7.40 12.51
N GLY A 21 -8.74 6.95 13.09
CA GLY A 21 -8.74 5.90 14.11
C GLY A 21 -9.54 6.29 15.36
N ILE A 22 -9.39 7.54 15.82
CA ILE A 22 -10.14 8.08 16.96
C ILE A 22 -11.62 8.25 16.60
N ALA A 23 -11.91 8.75 15.39
CA ALA A 23 -13.27 8.91 14.89
C ALA A 23 -14.04 7.58 14.91
N ILE A 24 -13.41 6.50 14.42
CA ILE A 24 -13.95 5.14 14.45
C ILE A 24 -14.16 4.65 15.90
N GLY A 25 -13.21 4.87 16.77
CA GLY A 25 -13.31 4.49 18.20
C GLY A 25 -14.45 5.22 18.93
N VAL A 26 -14.55 6.55 18.75
CA VAL A 26 -15.60 7.38 19.36
C VAL A 26 -16.97 7.01 18.81
N SER A 27 -17.11 6.80 17.49
CA SER A 27 -18.38 6.37 16.91
C SER A 27 -18.83 5.02 17.42
N SER A 28 -17.89 4.08 17.62
CA SER A 28 -18.15 2.79 18.25
C SER A 28 -18.63 2.94 19.70
N LEU A 29 -18.01 3.84 20.45
CA LEU A 29 -18.41 4.13 21.84
C LEU A 29 -19.83 4.71 21.88
N CYS A 30 -20.15 5.69 21.03
CA CYS A 30 -21.48 6.27 20.96
C CYS A 30 -22.53 5.21 20.60
N ALA A 31 -22.23 4.31 19.68
CA ALA A 31 -23.14 3.23 19.29
C ALA A 31 -23.39 2.25 20.44
N ILE A 32 -22.37 1.85 21.19
CA ILE A 32 -22.48 0.97 22.37
C ILE A 32 -23.30 1.63 23.47
N LEU A 33 -23.05 2.90 23.74
CA LEU A 33 -23.83 3.66 24.77
C LEU A 33 -25.30 3.79 24.37
N ALA A 34 -25.59 3.95 23.09
CA ALA A 34 -26.95 4.01 22.57
C ALA A 34 -27.65 2.64 22.55
N ASP A 35 -26.90 1.56 22.43
CA ASP A 35 -27.42 0.18 22.46
C ASP A 35 -27.81 -0.28 23.87
N GLY A 36 -26.98 0.05 24.85
CA GLY A 36 -27.18 -0.35 26.27
C GLY A 36 -27.06 -1.84 26.56
N ARG A 37 -26.98 -2.71 25.55
CA ARG A 37 -26.84 -4.18 25.67
C ARG A 37 -25.39 -4.62 25.84
N ILE A 38 -24.46 -3.81 25.34
CA ILE A 38 -23.02 -4.11 25.31
C ILE A 38 -22.33 -3.16 26.30
N SER A 39 -21.46 -3.70 27.17
CA SER A 39 -20.66 -2.91 28.08
C SER A 39 -19.67 -2.01 27.31
N SER A 40 -19.48 -0.77 27.76
CA SER A 40 -18.44 0.12 27.21
C SER A 40 -17.01 -0.45 27.32
N LEU A 41 -16.79 -1.36 28.28
CA LEU A 41 -15.52 -2.10 28.42
C LEU A 41 -15.20 -2.95 27.19
N TYR A 42 -16.20 -3.28 26.37
CA TYR A 42 -16.02 -4.06 25.15
C TYR A 42 -15.05 -3.42 24.17
N ILE A 43 -15.04 -2.08 24.04
CA ILE A 43 -14.08 -1.40 23.16
C ILE A 43 -12.65 -1.63 23.65
N VAL A 44 -12.42 -1.49 24.94
CA VAL A 44 -11.10 -1.71 25.54
C VAL A 44 -10.66 -3.16 25.35
N GLN A 45 -11.58 -4.12 25.52
CA GLN A 45 -11.31 -5.52 25.22
C GLN A 45 -10.93 -5.74 23.77
N GLN A 46 -11.65 -5.12 22.82
CA GLN A 46 -11.31 -5.25 21.40
C GLN A 46 -9.96 -4.60 21.06
N LEU A 47 -9.61 -3.47 21.66
CA LEU A 47 -8.30 -2.84 21.49
C LEU A 47 -7.16 -3.78 21.90
N VAL A 48 -7.31 -4.47 23.03
CA VAL A 48 -6.30 -5.41 23.53
C VAL A 48 -6.28 -6.71 22.72
N THR A 49 -7.45 -7.32 22.50
CA THR A 49 -7.53 -8.63 21.81
C THR A 49 -7.19 -8.54 20.32
N SER A 50 -7.43 -7.40 19.67
CA SER A 50 -7.02 -7.21 18.28
C SER A 50 -5.49 -7.15 18.13
N ALA A 51 -4.79 -6.60 19.14
CA ALA A 51 -3.33 -6.58 19.16
C ALA A 51 -2.72 -7.98 19.39
N ASP A 52 -3.45 -8.88 20.07
CA ASP A 52 -3.04 -10.26 20.35
C ASP A 52 -3.38 -11.22 19.19
N SER A 53 -3.02 -10.83 17.97
CA SER A 53 -3.24 -11.63 16.77
C SER A 53 -1.91 -11.92 16.08
N PHE A 54 -1.53 -13.22 16.02
CA PHE A 54 -0.27 -13.63 15.41
C PHE A 54 -0.06 -13.10 13.97
N PRO A 55 -1.06 -13.17 13.06
CA PRO A 55 -0.89 -12.59 11.72
C PRO A 55 -0.70 -11.07 11.72
N LEU A 56 -1.30 -10.34 12.66
CA LEU A 56 -1.14 -8.87 12.73
C LEU A 56 0.26 -8.46 13.22
N MET A 57 1.00 -9.33 13.90
CA MET A 57 2.42 -9.06 14.24
C MET A 57 3.31 -8.90 12.99
N ALA A 58 2.88 -9.38 11.83
CA ALA A 58 3.58 -9.11 10.58
C ALA A 58 3.68 -7.60 10.27
N ILE A 59 2.68 -6.81 10.66
CA ILE A 59 2.62 -5.37 10.36
C ILE A 59 3.77 -4.59 11.01
N PRO A 60 3.95 -4.60 12.35
CA PRO A 60 5.07 -3.93 12.99
C PRO A 60 6.44 -4.41 12.49
N LEU A 61 6.56 -5.70 12.18
CA LEU A 61 7.81 -6.26 11.69
C LEU A 61 8.12 -5.82 10.24
N PHE A 62 7.13 -5.75 9.35
CA PHE A 62 7.33 -5.18 7.99
C PHE A 62 7.58 -3.68 8.04
N ILE A 63 6.90 -2.92 8.92
CA ILE A 63 7.18 -1.49 9.13
C ILE A 63 8.65 -1.31 9.54
N LEU A 64 9.10 -2.08 10.53
CA LEU A 64 10.49 -2.03 11.01
C LEU A 64 11.48 -2.41 9.89
N ALA A 65 11.20 -3.49 9.16
CA ALA A 65 12.03 -3.90 8.03
C ALA A 65 12.14 -2.80 6.96
N GLY A 66 11.02 -2.19 6.59
CA GLY A 66 10.95 -1.10 5.61
C GLY A 66 11.73 0.13 6.04
N GLU A 67 11.58 0.58 7.29
CA GLU A 67 12.33 1.72 7.86
C GLU A 67 13.85 1.43 7.90
N LEU A 68 14.23 0.25 8.39
CA LEU A 68 15.65 -0.17 8.44
C LEU A 68 16.27 -0.26 7.03
N MET A 69 15.53 -0.79 6.04
CA MET A 69 16.01 -0.88 4.67
C MET A 69 16.09 0.51 4.01
N GLY A 70 15.12 1.38 4.30
CA GLY A 70 15.11 2.75 3.79
C GLY A 70 16.32 3.56 4.25
N ALA A 71 16.62 3.52 5.54
CA ALA A 71 17.75 4.23 6.16
C ALA A 71 19.09 3.49 5.99
N GLY A 72 19.08 2.16 5.86
CA GLY A 72 20.27 1.29 5.78
C GLY A 72 20.99 1.28 4.44
N GLY A 73 20.78 2.28 3.56
CA GLY A 73 21.54 2.45 2.31
C GLY A 73 21.13 1.49 1.17
N VAL A 74 20.10 0.69 1.36
CA VAL A 74 19.56 -0.24 0.35
C VAL A 74 19.01 0.51 -0.85
N SER A 75 18.20 1.55 -0.61
CA SER A 75 17.56 2.36 -1.65
C SER A 75 18.60 3.00 -2.59
N LYS A 76 19.73 3.48 -2.05
CA LYS A 76 20.83 4.08 -2.83
C LYS A 76 21.49 3.07 -3.78
N ARG A 77 21.69 1.83 -3.33
CA ARG A 77 22.30 0.76 -4.14
C ARG A 77 21.35 0.26 -5.22
N LEU A 78 20.07 0.10 -4.88
CA LEU A 78 19.03 -0.23 -5.85
C LEU A 78 18.89 0.86 -6.92
N LEU A 79 18.95 2.16 -6.53
CA LEU A 79 18.96 3.27 -7.47
C LEU A 79 20.12 3.18 -8.45
N ASN A 80 21.32 2.86 -7.96
CA ASN A 80 22.49 2.70 -8.82
C ASN A 80 22.31 1.57 -9.83
N VAL A 81 21.82 0.40 -9.39
CA VAL A 81 21.52 -0.72 -10.30
C VAL A 81 20.52 -0.30 -11.36
N CYS A 82 19.35 0.24 -10.94
CA CYS A 82 18.34 0.66 -11.89
C CYS A 82 18.86 1.70 -12.88
N ASN A 83 19.67 2.67 -12.42
CA ASN A 83 20.22 3.73 -13.28
C ASN A 83 21.22 3.19 -14.31
N VAL A 84 22.07 2.25 -13.92
CA VAL A 84 23.07 1.63 -14.80
C VAL A 84 22.41 0.81 -15.93
N PHE A 85 21.24 0.22 -15.69
CA PHE A 85 20.51 -0.57 -16.70
C PHE A 85 19.49 0.25 -17.49
N LEU A 86 18.77 1.15 -16.85
CA LEU A 86 17.58 1.82 -17.40
C LEU A 86 17.79 3.32 -17.64
N GLY A 87 18.79 3.95 -17.03
CA GLY A 87 18.99 5.40 -17.08
C GLY A 87 19.21 5.97 -18.48
N ARG A 88 19.65 5.13 -19.43
CA ARG A 88 19.99 5.55 -20.81
C ARG A 88 18.80 5.77 -21.73
N PHE A 89 17.64 5.18 -21.42
CA PHE A 89 16.45 5.32 -22.26
C PHE A 89 15.85 6.73 -22.19
N THR A 90 15.10 7.13 -23.21
CA THR A 90 14.28 8.36 -23.12
C THR A 90 13.38 8.30 -21.91
N GLY A 91 13.41 9.32 -21.05
CA GLY A 91 12.73 9.27 -19.77
C GLY A 91 13.35 8.26 -18.78
N GLY A 92 14.65 7.94 -18.95
CA GLY A 92 15.34 6.89 -18.18
C GLY A 92 15.20 7.05 -16.67
N LEU A 93 15.32 8.27 -16.13
CA LEU A 93 15.13 8.51 -14.70
C LEU A 93 13.68 8.28 -14.25
N ALA A 94 12.69 8.57 -15.08
CA ALA A 94 11.30 8.25 -14.76
C ALA A 94 11.08 6.73 -14.68
N THR A 95 11.63 5.98 -15.63
CA THR A 95 11.61 4.51 -15.62
C THR A 95 12.35 3.94 -14.41
N VAL A 96 13.55 4.47 -14.12
CA VAL A 96 14.34 4.11 -12.93
C VAL A 96 13.53 4.34 -11.65
N THR A 97 12.85 5.46 -11.54
CA THR A 97 12.01 5.78 -10.38
C THR A 97 10.90 4.75 -10.17
N ILE A 98 10.16 4.40 -11.23
CA ILE A 98 9.08 3.42 -11.14
C ILE A 98 9.62 2.04 -10.74
N VAL A 99 10.66 1.56 -11.42
CA VAL A 99 11.27 0.25 -11.12
C VAL A 99 11.87 0.23 -9.71
N LEU A 100 12.49 1.31 -9.27
CA LEU A 100 13.00 1.44 -7.91
C LEU A 100 11.86 1.40 -6.86
N CYS A 101 10.73 2.07 -7.13
CA CYS A 101 9.55 1.96 -6.27
C CYS A 101 8.98 0.54 -6.24
N MET A 102 8.99 -0.18 -7.36
CA MET A 102 8.57 -1.59 -7.40
C MET A 102 9.47 -2.49 -6.54
N PHE A 103 10.78 -2.32 -6.62
CA PHE A 103 11.72 -3.06 -5.77
C PHE A 103 11.57 -2.69 -4.29
N PHE A 104 11.42 -1.41 -4.00
CA PHE A 104 11.26 -0.94 -2.62
C PHE A 104 9.90 -1.35 -2.03
N ALA A 105 8.86 -1.43 -2.86
CA ALA A 105 7.56 -1.98 -2.50
C ALA A 105 7.67 -3.39 -1.92
N ALA A 106 8.47 -4.25 -2.58
CA ALA A 106 8.72 -5.64 -2.15
C ALA A 106 9.46 -5.74 -0.79
N VAL A 107 9.69 -4.63 -0.12
CA VAL A 107 10.33 -4.57 1.20
C VAL A 107 9.50 -3.78 2.20
N SER A 108 8.96 -2.61 1.79
CA SER A 108 8.32 -1.67 2.72
C SER A 108 6.84 -1.96 2.98
N GLY A 109 6.14 -2.50 2.01
CA GLY A 109 4.69 -2.76 2.09
C GLY A 109 3.81 -1.51 2.30
N SER A 110 4.38 -0.30 2.12
CA SER A 110 3.75 0.99 2.42
C SER A 110 3.98 2.00 1.29
N GLY A 111 2.90 2.60 0.79
CA GLY A 111 2.96 3.64 -0.22
C GLY A 111 3.67 4.91 0.25
N PRO A 112 3.22 5.54 1.35
CA PRO A 112 3.85 6.74 1.89
C PRO A 112 5.34 6.57 2.23
N ALA A 113 5.73 5.41 2.80
CA ALA A 113 7.13 5.10 3.08
C ALA A 113 7.95 5.01 1.78
N THR A 114 7.41 4.40 0.73
CA THR A 114 8.05 4.33 -0.58
C THR A 114 8.24 5.72 -1.18
N VAL A 115 7.21 6.59 -1.14
CA VAL A 115 7.31 7.98 -1.62
C VAL A 115 8.39 8.76 -0.86
N ALA A 116 8.43 8.63 0.47
CA ALA A 116 9.39 9.33 1.31
C ALA A 116 10.83 8.88 1.03
N ALA A 117 11.08 7.57 1.05
CA ALA A 117 12.41 7.00 0.88
C ALA A 117 12.96 7.26 -0.52
N ILE A 118 12.20 6.93 -1.56
CA ILE A 118 12.66 7.06 -2.95
C ILE A 118 12.59 8.51 -3.41
N GLY A 119 11.56 9.25 -3.01
CA GLY A 119 11.38 10.65 -3.37
C GLY A 119 12.52 11.53 -2.89
N SER A 120 13.04 11.32 -1.67
CA SER A 120 14.16 12.09 -1.12
C SER A 120 15.44 12.03 -1.97
N MET A 121 15.66 10.92 -2.68
CA MET A 121 16.83 10.70 -3.52
C MET A 121 16.59 11.09 -4.99
N VAL A 122 15.40 10.77 -5.51
CA VAL A 122 15.12 10.88 -6.94
C VAL A 122 14.64 12.27 -7.33
N ILE A 123 13.87 12.96 -6.46
CA ILE A 123 13.34 14.29 -6.77
C ILE A 123 14.44 15.28 -7.10
N PRO A 124 15.49 15.48 -6.26
CA PRO A 124 16.58 16.39 -6.59
C PRO A 124 17.24 16.04 -7.92
N THR A 125 17.58 14.77 -8.12
CA THR A 125 18.24 14.28 -9.33
C THR A 125 17.43 14.53 -10.60
N MET A 126 16.10 14.34 -10.55
CA MET A 126 15.22 14.60 -11.70
C MET A 126 15.13 16.09 -12.01
N LEU A 127 15.01 16.93 -10.98
CA LEU A 127 14.99 18.40 -11.16
C LEU A 127 16.29 18.93 -11.74
N ASP A 128 17.44 18.46 -11.26
CA ASP A 128 18.76 18.80 -11.78
C ASP A 128 18.94 18.43 -13.26
N LYS A 129 18.28 17.34 -13.70
CA LYS A 129 18.25 16.91 -15.11
C LYS A 129 17.13 17.57 -15.95
N GLY A 130 16.49 18.62 -15.42
CA GLY A 130 15.52 19.44 -16.14
C GLY A 130 14.12 18.86 -16.28
N TYR A 131 13.76 17.84 -15.50
CA TYR A 131 12.38 17.38 -15.43
C TYR A 131 11.51 18.41 -14.72
N SER A 132 10.28 18.61 -15.19
CA SER A 132 9.37 19.55 -14.52
C SER A 132 9.02 19.07 -13.12
N LYS A 133 8.91 20.01 -12.18
CA LYS A 133 8.61 19.70 -10.78
C LYS A 133 7.26 18.97 -10.61
N SER A 134 6.24 19.44 -11.33
CA SER A 134 4.91 18.82 -11.31
C SER A 134 4.94 17.37 -11.78
N PHE A 135 5.63 17.06 -12.89
CA PHE A 135 5.77 15.70 -13.37
C PHE A 135 6.52 14.81 -12.37
N THR A 136 7.65 15.31 -11.85
CA THR A 136 8.50 14.56 -10.92
C THR A 136 7.73 14.18 -9.65
N LEU A 137 7.02 15.15 -9.06
CA LEU A 137 6.26 14.91 -7.83
C LEU A 137 5.05 14.01 -8.05
N ALA A 138 4.33 14.19 -9.15
CA ALA A 138 3.22 13.32 -9.52
C ALA A 138 3.68 11.89 -9.82
N LEU A 139 4.81 11.72 -10.50
CA LEU A 139 5.40 10.42 -10.78
C LEU A 139 5.75 9.67 -9.51
N ILE A 140 6.46 10.34 -8.57
CA ILE A 140 6.90 9.68 -7.33
C ILE A 140 5.72 9.34 -6.41
N ALA A 141 4.71 10.23 -6.33
CA ALA A 141 3.49 9.96 -5.59
C ALA A 141 2.78 8.71 -6.12
N THR A 142 2.67 8.61 -7.47
CA THR A 142 2.00 7.47 -8.12
C THR A 142 2.82 6.20 -8.05
N ALA A 143 4.11 6.25 -8.39
CA ALA A 143 4.97 5.08 -8.30
C ALA A 143 5.07 4.54 -6.87
N GLY A 144 5.01 5.42 -5.87
CA GLY A 144 4.96 5.04 -4.47
C GLY A 144 3.71 4.27 -4.07
N SER A 145 2.56 4.48 -4.75
CA SER A 145 1.35 3.71 -4.45
C SER A 145 1.47 2.21 -4.79
N ILE A 146 2.42 1.84 -5.67
CA ILE A 146 2.77 0.43 -5.92
C ILE A 146 3.27 -0.24 -4.62
N GLY A 147 3.76 0.55 -3.65
CA GLY A 147 4.26 0.10 -2.35
C GLY A 147 3.25 -0.68 -1.50
N VAL A 148 1.96 -0.57 -1.78
CA VAL A 148 0.93 -1.38 -1.12
C VAL A 148 0.35 -2.47 -2.02
N ILE A 149 0.76 -2.55 -3.29
CA ILE A 149 0.24 -3.51 -4.27
C ILE A 149 1.20 -4.68 -4.46
N ILE A 150 2.51 -4.41 -4.61
CA ILE A 150 3.52 -5.46 -4.67
C ILE A 150 3.77 -6.00 -3.26
N PRO A 151 3.72 -7.34 -3.05
CA PRO A 151 3.95 -7.94 -1.74
C PRO A 151 5.43 -7.86 -1.30
N PRO A 152 5.67 -7.86 0.04
CA PRO A 152 4.68 -7.89 1.11
C PRO A 152 3.92 -6.57 1.26
N SER A 153 2.64 -6.62 1.63
CA SER A 153 1.76 -5.47 1.69
C SER A 153 0.99 -5.43 3.00
N ILE A 154 1.07 -4.32 3.74
CA ILE A 154 0.35 -4.13 4.99
C ILE A 154 -1.18 -4.21 4.78
N PRO A 155 -1.78 -3.53 3.77
CA PRO A 155 -3.21 -3.67 3.49
C PRO A 155 -3.65 -5.11 3.17
N MET A 156 -2.82 -5.91 2.50
CA MET A 156 -3.15 -7.32 2.23
C MET A 156 -3.16 -8.15 3.51
N VAL A 157 -2.25 -7.88 4.46
CA VAL A 157 -2.28 -8.53 5.79
C VAL A 157 -3.57 -8.17 6.51
N ILE A 158 -3.94 -6.90 6.53
CA ILE A 158 -5.16 -6.40 7.17
C ILE A 158 -6.40 -7.03 6.53
N TYR A 159 -6.48 -7.06 5.20
CA TYR A 159 -7.58 -7.71 4.49
C TYR A 159 -7.67 -9.19 4.85
N GLY A 160 -6.56 -9.91 4.78
CA GLY A 160 -6.50 -11.35 5.09
C GLY A 160 -7.00 -11.66 6.50
N VAL A 161 -6.60 -10.86 7.50
CA VAL A 161 -7.05 -11.02 8.89
C VAL A 161 -8.53 -10.66 9.03
N SER A 162 -8.98 -9.53 8.44
CA SER A 162 -10.36 -9.05 8.57
C SER A 162 -11.39 -9.95 7.89
N THR A 163 -10.97 -10.70 6.86
CA THR A 163 -11.85 -11.55 6.04
C THR A 163 -11.56 -13.03 6.18
N SER A 164 -10.57 -13.41 7.02
CA SER A 164 -10.10 -14.80 7.15
C SER A 164 -9.59 -15.38 5.82
N THR A 165 -9.02 -14.54 4.94
CA THR A 165 -8.46 -14.94 3.65
C THR A 165 -6.94 -15.19 3.79
N SER A 166 -6.39 -16.18 3.08
CA SER A 166 -4.96 -16.52 3.13
C SER A 166 -4.07 -15.34 2.71
N ILE A 167 -3.24 -14.87 3.62
CA ILE A 167 -2.30 -13.75 3.38
C ILE A 167 -1.24 -14.14 2.35
N SER A 168 -0.73 -15.37 2.40
CA SER A 168 0.23 -15.88 1.42
C SER A 168 -0.35 -15.89 0.01
N SER A 169 -1.61 -16.30 -0.13
CA SER A 169 -2.32 -16.27 -1.43
C SER A 169 -2.57 -14.84 -1.92
N LEU A 170 -2.90 -13.92 -1.02
CA LEU A 170 -3.02 -12.49 -1.35
C LEU A 170 -1.69 -11.90 -1.83
N PHE A 171 -0.59 -12.24 -1.16
CA PHE A 171 0.74 -11.81 -1.59
C PHE A 171 1.07 -12.33 -2.99
N MET A 172 0.78 -13.61 -3.26
CA MET A 172 0.99 -14.16 -4.60
C MET A 172 0.10 -13.48 -5.65
N ALA A 173 -1.15 -13.19 -5.30
CA ALA A 173 -2.11 -12.53 -6.19
C ALA A 173 -1.75 -11.07 -6.52
N GLY A 174 -1.06 -10.34 -5.62
CA GLY A 174 -0.68 -8.94 -5.81
C GLY A 174 0.50 -8.72 -6.76
N PHE A 175 1.29 -9.77 -7.02
CA PHE A 175 2.54 -9.64 -7.79
C PHE A 175 2.30 -9.21 -9.24
N LEU A 176 1.45 -9.93 -9.99
CA LEU A 176 1.14 -9.59 -11.38
C LEU A 176 0.42 -8.25 -11.55
N PRO A 177 -0.61 -7.90 -10.74
CA PRO A 177 -1.19 -6.56 -10.74
C PRO A 177 -0.17 -5.45 -10.52
N GLY A 178 0.77 -5.63 -9.56
CA GLY A 178 1.83 -4.67 -9.31
C GLY A 178 2.78 -4.48 -10.51
N ILE A 179 3.13 -5.57 -11.20
CA ILE A 179 3.93 -5.52 -12.43
C ILE A 179 3.15 -4.82 -13.56
N LEU A 180 1.87 -5.14 -13.74
CA LEU A 180 1.01 -4.50 -14.74
C LEU A 180 0.99 -2.98 -14.54
N ILE A 181 0.69 -2.52 -13.34
CA ILE A 181 0.64 -1.09 -13.00
C ILE A 181 2.01 -0.44 -13.22
N GLY A 182 3.10 -1.07 -12.74
CA GLY A 182 4.45 -0.57 -12.97
C GLY A 182 4.77 -0.43 -14.45
N PHE A 183 4.42 -1.41 -15.27
CA PHE A 183 4.61 -1.37 -16.72
C PHE A 183 3.78 -0.26 -17.39
N SER A 184 2.50 -0.12 -17.04
CA SER A 184 1.62 0.93 -17.55
C SER A 184 2.17 2.32 -17.22
N LEU A 185 2.65 2.53 -15.99
CA LEU A 185 3.27 3.78 -15.58
C LEU A 185 4.57 4.07 -16.35
N ILE A 186 5.39 3.05 -16.63
CA ILE A 186 6.59 3.19 -17.46
C ILE A 186 6.21 3.64 -18.87
N VAL A 187 5.22 3.01 -19.49
CA VAL A 187 4.76 3.35 -20.85
C VAL A 187 4.29 4.81 -20.92
N VAL A 188 3.43 5.23 -19.99
CA VAL A 188 2.90 6.60 -19.96
C VAL A 188 4.01 7.61 -19.67
N SER A 189 4.90 7.30 -18.75
CA SER A 189 6.05 8.17 -18.45
C SER A 189 7.00 8.30 -19.65
N TYR A 190 7.27 7.20 -20.35
CA TYR A 190 8.07 7.21 -21.57
C TYR A 190 7.45 8.10 -22.66
N LEU A 191 6.14 7.93 -22.93
CA LEU A 191 5.43 8.72 -23.94
C LEU A 191 5.44 10.20 -23.59
N TYR A 192 5.23 10.53 -22.31
CA TYR A 192 5.28 11.91 -21.86
C TYR A 192 6.69 12.52 -21.96
N CYS A 193 7.71 11.81 -21.50
CA CYS A 193 9.11 12.25 -21.59
C CYS A 193 9.57 12.43 -23.03
N LYS A 194 9.15 11.55 -23.95
CA LYS A 194 9.41 11.66 -25.38
C LYS A 194 8.81 12.96 -25.95
N LYS A 195 7.57 13.30 -25.54
CA LYS A 195 6.90 14.53 -25.98
C LYS A 195 7.61 15.80 -25.46
N GLN A 196 8.18 15.75 -24.26
CA GLN A 196 8.90 16.85 -23.65
C GLN A 196 10.37 16.93 -24.09
N GLY A 197 10.87 15.96 -24.83
CA GLY A 197 12.27 15.91 -25.29
C GLY A 197 13.27 15.55 -24.18
N TRP A 198 12.82 15.00 -23.04
CA TRP A 198 13.70 14.58 -21.95
C TRP A 198 14.44 13.30 -22.32
N LYS A 199 15.72 13.44 -22.63
CA LYS A 199 16.60 12.34 -22.98
C LYS A 199 17.09 11.59 -21.75
N GLY A 200 17.51 10.35 -21.94
CA GLY A 200 18.20 9.58 -20.89
C GLY A 200 19.65 10.02 -20.70
N ASP A 201 20.35 9.32 -19.80
CA ASP A 201 21.77 9.57 -19.56
C ASP A 201 22.60 9.19 -20.81
N GLU A 202 23.51 10.06 -21.24
CA GLU A 202 24.38 9.79 -22.38
C GLU A 202 25.49 8.79 -22.04
N ARG A 203 25.76 8.57 -20.75
CA ARG A 203 26.80 7.67 -20.25
C ARG A 203 26.50 6.22 -20.63
N LYS A 204 27.45 5.59 -21.30
CA LYS A 204 27.43 4.15 -21.60
C LYS A 204 28.17 3.40 -20.49
N TYR A 205 27.46 2.55 -19.79
CA TYR A 205 28.06 1.71 -18.78
C TYR A 205 28.62 0.43 -19.39
N THR A 206 29.83 0.07 -19.03
CA THR A 206 30.48 -1.18 -19.44
C THR A 206 29.86 -2.39 -18.73
N ALA A 207 30.05 -3.60 -19.28
CA ALA A 207 29.58 -4.83 -18.65
C ALA A 207 30.18 -5.01 -17.22
N LYS A 208 31.44 -4.56 -17.02
CA LYS A 208 32.11 -4.60 -15.72
C LYS A 208 31.45 -3.67 -14.71
N GLU A 209 31.08 -2.45 -15.10
CA GLU A 209 30.33 -1.51 -14.24
C GLU A 209 28.94 -2.03 -13.88
N LYS A 210 28.24 -2.67 -14.85
CA LYS A 210 26.96 -3.31 -14.61
C LYS A 210 27.05 -4.44 -13.59
N LEU A 211 28.03 -5.30 -13.74
CA LEU A 211 28.28 -6.40 -12.81
C LEU A 211 28.69 -5.89 -11.43
N ALA A 212 29.52 -4.85 -11.36
CA ALA A 212 29.91 -4.21 -10.11
C ALA A 212 28.70 -3.61 -9.36
N ALA A 213 27.78 -2.94 -10.07
CA ALA A 213 26.56 -2.42 -9.48
C ALA A 213 25.66 -3.52 -8.89
N ILE A 214 25.46 -4.63 -9.62
CA ILE A 214 24.72 -5.80 -9.11
C ILE A 214 25.42 -6.39 -7.86
N TRP A 215 26.76 -6.51 -7.91
CA TRP A 215 27.52 -7.07 -6.80
C TRP A 215 27.43 -6.21 -5.54
N ASP A 216 27.46 -4.89 -5.67
CA ASP A 216 27.27 -3.95 -4.56
C ASP A 216 25.86 -4.04 -3.96
N ALA A 217 24.84 -4.22 -4.82
CA ALA A 217 23.44 -4.28 -4.41
C ALA A 217 22.95 -5.71 -4.09
N LYS A 218 23.78 -6.74 -4.17
CA LYS A 218 23.36 -8.16 -4.02
C LYS A 218 22.56 -8.42 -2.74
N TRP A 219 22.98 -7.84 -1.64
CA TRP A 219 22.29 -8.01 -0.36
C TRP A 219 20.94 -7.28 -0.32
N ALA A 220 20.85 -6.13 -1.00
CA ALA A 220 19.58 -5.42 -1.18
C ALA A 220 18.58 -6.21 -2.03
N LEU A 221 19.07 -6.81 -3.13
CA LEU A 221 18.27 -7.64 -4.05
C LEU A 221 17.86 -8.97 -3.43
N LEU A 222 18.63 -9.49 -2.49
CA LEU A 222 18.37 -10.78 -1.84
C LEU A 222 17.19 -10.69 -0.86
N ASN A 223 16.90 -9.52 -0.28
CA ASN A 223 15.84 -9.38 0.72
C ASN A 223 14.43 -9.76 0.19
N PRO A 224 13.94 -9.21 -0.92
CA PRO A 224 12.66 -9.64 -1.50
C PRO A 224 12.65 -11.14 -1.84
N ILE A 225 13.78 -11.69 -2.28
CA ILE A 225 13.91 -13.11 -2.63
C ILE A 225 13.77 -13.99 -1.38
N ILE A 226 14.39 -13.60 -0.25
CA ILE A 226 14.27 -14.31 1.02
C ILE A 226 12.82 -14.28 1.51
N ILE A 227 12.18 -13.11 1.50
CA ILE A 227 10.82 -12.95 1.99
C ILE A 227 9.84 -13.74 1.14
N LEU A 228 9.75 -13.41 -0.15
CA LEU A 228 8.76 -13.99 -1.05
C LEU A 228 9.08 -15.46 -1.36
N GLY A 229 10.36 -15.77 -1.57
CA GLY A 229 10.81 -17.14 -1.79
C GLY A 229 10.51 -18.04 -0.59
N GLY A 230 10.75 -17.56 0.63
CA GLY A 230 10.44 -18.30 1.85
C GLY A 230 8.94 -18.52 2.08
N ILE A 231 8.11 -17.51 1.78
CA ILE A 231 6.64 -17.62 1.87
C ILE A 231 6.11 -18.59 0.80
N TYR A 232 6.56 -18.45 -0.46
CA TYR A 232 6.03 -19.25 -1.57
C TYR A 232 6.53 -20.69 -1.55
N ALA A 233 7.72 -20.93 -0.98
CA ALA A 233 8.21 -22.29 -0.72
C ALA A 233 7.56 -22.95 0.52
N GLY A 234 6.68 -22.23 1.26
CA GLY A 234 6.04 -22.72 2.47
C GLY A 234 7.00 -22.87 3.67
N ILE A 235 8.20 -22.27 3.61
CA ILE A 235 9.20 -22.29 4.67
C ILE A 235 8.81 -21.36 5.82
N PHE A 236 8.25 -20.19 5.48
CA PHE A 236 7.84 -19.15 6.43
C PHE A 236 6.37 -18.79 6.27
N THR A 237 5.71 -18.57 7.38
CA THR A 237 4.46 -17.80 7.43
C THR A 237 4.77 -16.32 7.11
N PRO A 238 3.78 -15.51 6.71
CA PRO A 238 3.99 -14.07 6.51
C PRO A 238 4.58 -13.33 7.72
N THR A 239 4.21 -13.75 8.94
CA THR A 239 4.73 -13.16 10.18
C THR A 239 6.20 -13.52 10.42
N GLU A 240 6.57 -14.79 10.23
CA GLU A 240 7.97 -15.24 10.33
C GLU A 240 8.85 -14.58 9.25
N ALA A 241 8.33 -14.47 8.01
CA ALA A 241 9.02 -13.77 6.93
C ALA A 241 9.27 -12.28 7.27
N ALA A 242 8.31 -11.63 7.93
CA ALA A 242 8.47 -10.25 8.39
C ALA A 242 9.56 -10.12 9.46
N ALA A 243 9.63 -11.08 10.40
CA ALA A 243 10.70 -11.11 11.41
C ALA A 243 12.07 -11.32 10.76
N VAL A 244 12.18 -12.27 9.84
CA VAL A 244 13.41 -12.52 9.07
C VAL A 244 13.82 -11.28 8.28
N ALA A 245 12.87 -10.60 7.64
CA ALA A 245 13.11 -9.36 6.90
C ALA A 245 13.68 -8.24 7.80
N ALA A 246 13.12 -8.05 9.00
CA ALA A 246 13.57 -7.03 9.94
C ALA A 246 15.00 -7.31 10.44
N VAL A 247 15.27 -8.56 10.82
CA VAL A 247 16.62 -8.99 11.24
C VAL A 247 17.62 -8.87 10.09
N TYR A 248 17.25 -9.29 8.89
CA TYR A 248 18.08 -9.17 7.70
C TYR A 248 18.40 -7.71 7.37
N ALA A 249 17.38 -6.84 7.39
CA ALA A 249 17.54 -5.40 7.17
C ALA A 249 18.51 -4.76 8.19
N PHE A 250 18.37 -5.15 9.46
CA PHE A 250 19.28 -4.70 10.52
C PHE A 250 20.73 -5.14 10.28
N ILE A 251 20.93 -6.41 9.93
CA ILE A 251 22.28 -6.95 9.63
C ILE A 251 22.88 -6.25 8.42
N CYS A 252 22.11 -6.09 7.35
CA CYS A 252 22.56 -5.39 6.14
C CYS A 252 22.96 -3.94 6.41
N GLY A 253 22.13 -3.16 7.09
CA GLY A 253 22.38 -1.76 7.35
C GLY A 253 23.53 -1.51 8.33
N THR A 254 23.66 -2.36 9.37
CA THR A 254 24.63 -2.16 10.44
C THR A 254 26.00 -2.75 10.10
N PHE A 255 26.06 -4.00 9.65
CA PHE A 255 27.32 -4.75 9.52
C PHE A 255 27.85 -4.80 8.09
N ILE A 256 26.96 -4.90 7.09
CA ILE A 256 27.36 -5.06 5.69
C ILE A 256 27.56 -3.69 5.04
N TYR A 257 26.56 -2.85 5.07
CA TYR A 257 26.60 -1.52 4.43
C TYR A 257 27.18 -0.43 5.34
N ARG A 258 27.11 -0.64 6.67
CA ARG A 258 27.64 0.27 7.68
C ARG A 258 27.13 1.70 7.55
N GLU A 259 25.86 1.85 7.16
CA GLU A 259 25.21 3.14 6.99
C GLU A 259 24.58 3.65 8.31
N PHE A 260 24.39 2.78 9.32
CA PHE A 260 23.87 3.19 10.62
C PHE A 260 24.97 3.59 11.59
N ASN A 261 24.82 4.78 12.14
CA ASN A 261 25.37 5.05 13.47
C ASN A 261 24.32 4.73 14.55
N ILE A 262 24.75 4.62 15.81
CA ILE A 262 23.87 4.25 16.94
C ILE A 262 22.68 5.21 17.05
N LYS A 263 22.87 6.49 16.87
CA LYS A 263 21.83 7.51 16.99
C LYS A 263 20.78 7.38 15.87
N GLU A 264 21.22 7.17 14.64
CA GLU A 264 20.33 6.98 13.48
C GLU A 264 19.53 5.68 13.59
N MET A 265 20.15 4.61 14.09
CA MET A 265 19.48 3.34 14.34
C MET A 265 18.34 3.50 15.35
N PHE A 266 18.58 4.15 16.49
CA PHE A 266 17.52 4.39 17.49
C PHE A 266 16.42 5.33 16.94
N ALA A 267 16.77 6.32 16.13
CA ALA A 267 15.79 7.19 15.48
C ALA A 267 14.91 6.40 14.50
N THR A 268 15.50 5.52 13.69
CA THR A 268 14.78 4.67 12.75
C THR A 268 13.83 3.69 13.46
N ILE A 269 14.29 3.05 14.54
CA ILE A 269 13.44 2.19 15.38
C ILE A 269 12.31 3.01 16.01
N GLY A 270 12.60 4.23 16.51
CA GLY A 270 11.60 5.13 17.06
C GLY A 270 10.50 5.51 16.07
N ASN A 271 10.87 5.78 14.81
CA ASN A 271 9.92 6.05 13.74
C ASN A 271 9.04 4.81 13.45
N ALA A 272 9.65 3.63 13.37
CA ALA A 272 8.92 2.37 13.20
C ALA A 272 7.93 2.12 14.36
N CYS A 273 8.33 2.37 15.60
CA CYS A 273 7.45 2.26 16.77
C CYS A 273 6.28 3.24 16.72
N ASN A 274 6.51 4.49 16.32
CA ASN A 274 5.46 5.50 16.17
C ASN A 274 4.43 5.11 15.11
N THR A 275 4.90 4.68 13.94
CA THR A 275 4.04 4.22 12.84
C THR A 275 3.24 2.98 13.26
N THR A 276 3.90 2.03 13.91
CA THR A 276 3.27 0.81 14.45
C THR A 276 2.19 1.14 15.48
N GLY A 277 2.50 1.99 16.47
CA GLY A 277 1.55 2.37 17.52
C GLY A 277 0.28 3.00 16.94
N THR A 278 0.45 3.95 16.01
CA THR A 278 -0.69 4.58 15.34
C THR A 278 -1.52 3.54 14.58
N THR A 279 -0.87 2.65 13.83
CA THR A 279 -1.56 1.61 13.05
C THR A 279 -2.31 0.63 13.95
N MET A 280 -1.71 0.18 15.05
CA MET A 280 -2.34 -0.75 15.99
C MET A 280 -3.57 -0.15 16.70
N VAL A 281 -3.52 1.12 17.08
CA VAL A 281 -4.69 1.83 17.63
C VAL A 281 -5.83 1.89 16.61
N ILE A 282 -5.51 2.20 15.34
CA ILE A 282 -6.52 2.22 14.26
C ILE A 282 -7.14 0.83 14.10
N ILE A 283 -6.33 -0.23 14.07
CA ILE A 283 -6.80 -1.61 13.94
C ILE A 283 -7.74 -1.97 15.08
N GLY A 284 -7.36 -1.66 16.32
CA GLY A 284 -8.18 -1.95 17.49
C GLY A 284 -9.54 -1.25 17.46
N CYS A 285 -9.56 0.05 17.17
CA CYS A 285 -10.80 0.82 17.04
C CYS A 285 -11.68 0.29 15.91
N ALA A 286 -11.10 -0.02 14.76
CA ALA A 286 -11.82 -0.52 13.59
C ALA A 286 -12.34 -1.95 13.80
N THR A 287 -11.64 -2.78 14.57
CA THR A 287 -12.13 -4.11 14.97
C THR A 287 -13.38 -3.99 15.83
N ALA A 288 -13.40 -3.10 16.82
CA ALA A 288 -14.60 -2.83 17.61
C ALA A 288 -15.78 -2.37 16.73
N PHE A 289 -15.52 -1.46 15.81
CA PHE A 289 -16.50 -0.95 14.84
C PHE A 289 -17.10 -2.09 14.00
N THR A 290 -16.26 -2.93 13.42
CA THR A 290 -16.68 -4.06 12.57
C THR A 290 -17.50 -5.10 13.35
N LYS A 291 -17.15 -5.33 14.61
CA LYS A 291 -17.93 -6.23 15.49
C LYS A 291 -19.33 -5.69 15.75
N ILE A 292 -19.48 -4.38 15.98
CA ILE A 292 -20.81 -3.74 16.14
C ILE A 292 -21.62 -3.91 14.84
N LEU A 293 -21.02 -3.66 13.67
CA LEU A 293 -21.66 -3.87 12.38
C LEU A 293 -22.18 -5.31 12.22
N THR A 294 -21.38 -6.28 12.67
CA THR A 294 -21.73 -7.70 12.60
C THR A 294 -22.89 -8.06 13.55
N ILE A 295 -22.87 -7.54 14.77
CA ILE A 295 -23.93 -7.75 15.77
C ILE A 295 -25.27 -7.16 15.27
N GLU A 296 -25.22 -5.99 14.67
CA GLU A 296 -26.38 -5.31 14.07
C GLU A 296 -26.79 -5.88 12.69
N LYS A 297 -26.10 -6.92 12.20
CA LYS A 297 -26.35 -7.61 10.91
C LYS A 297 -26.34 -6.65 9.70
N ILE A 298 -25.60 -5.56 9.79
CA ILE A 298 -25.55 -4.51 8.76
C ILE A 298 -25.02 -5.04 7.41
N PRO A 299 -23.94 -5.87 7.37
CA PRO A 299 -23.47 -6.43 6.09
C PRO A 299 -24.55 -7.18 5.34
N GLY A 300 -25.32 -8.03 6.04
CA GLY A 300 -26.43 -8.79 5.43
C GLY A 300 -27.57 -7.90 4.92
N ALA A 301 -27.92 -6.86 5.67
CA ALA A 301 -28.96 -5.91 5.26
C ALA A 301 -28.55 -5.13 4.00
N ILE A 302 -27.31 -4.67 3.91
CA ILE A 302 -26.76 -3.99 2.73
C ILE A 302 -26.74 -4.95 1.54
N THR A 303 -26.26 -6.19 1.75
CA THR A 303 -26.21 -7.22 0.72
C THR A 303 -27.59 -7.50 0.11
N ASN A 304 -28.59 -7.72 0.94
CA ASN A 304 -29.96 -7.96 0.48
C ASN A 304 -30.52 -6.73 -0.26
N GLY A 305 -30.23 -5.52 0.20
CA GLY A 305 -30.64 -4.29 -0.48
C GLY A 305 -30.05 -4.16 -1.88
N ILE A 306 -28.78 -4.51 -2.03
CA ILE A 306 -28.06 -4.44 -3.32
C ILE A 306 -28.57 -5.50 -4.29
N ILE A 307 -28.82 -6.75 -3.83
CA ILE A 307 -29.35 -7.84 -4.67
C ILE A 307 -30.74 -7.48 -5.21
N ASN A 308 -31.58 -6.88 -4.36
CA ASN A 308 -32.90 -6.41 -4.80
C ASN A 308 -32.83 -5.26 -5.82
N PHE A 309 -31.67 -4.58 -5.92
CA PHE A 309 -31.49 -3.48 -6.86
C PHE A 309 -31.01 -3.96 -8.23
N THR A 310 -30.12 -4.94 -8.31
CA THR A 310 -29.58 -5.46 -9.59
C THR A 310 -28.92 -6.82 -9.45
N ASP A 311 -29.12 -7.66 -10.46
CA ASP A 311 -28.43 -8.97 -10.59
C ASP A 311 -27.19 -8.87 -11.50
N ASN A 312 -26.85 -7.69 -11.99
CA ASN A 312 -25.75 -7.51 -12.92
C ASN A 312 -24.40 -7.41 -12.19
N LYS A 313 -23.59 -8.47 -12.28
CA LYS A 313 -22.24 -8.55 -11.70
C LYS A 313 -21.35 -7.36 -12.09
N ILE A 314 -21.39 -6.94 -13.36
CA ILE A 314 -20.54 -5.85 -13.86
C ILE A 314 -20.91 -4.54 -13.18
N LEU A 315 -22.21 -4.24 -13.10
CA LEU A 315 -22.70 -3.03 -12.47
C LEU A 315 -22.33 -2.96 -10.99
N ILE A 316 -22.45 -4.06 -10.27
CA ILE A 316 -22.09 -4.13 -8.84
C ILE A 316 -20.59 -3.91 -8.65
N LEU A 317 -19.74 -4.57 -9.42
CA LEU A 317 -18.29 -4.36 -9.31
C LEU A 317 -17.88 -2.93 -9.66
N LEU A 318 -18.53 -2.30 -10.62
CA LEU A 318 -18.31 -0.88 -10.93
C LEU A 318 -18.75 0.03 -9.77
N LEU A 319 -19.90 -0.23 -9.17
CA LEU A 319 -20.38 0.54 -8.01
C LEU A 319 -19.43 0.39 -6.81
N ILE A 320 -18.95 -0.82 -6.55
CA ILE A 320 -17.95 -1.09 -5.51
C ILE A 320 -16.65 -0.34 -5.81
N ASN A 321 -16.16 -0.38 -7.05
CA ASN A 321 -14.95 0.35 -7.45
C ASN A 321 -15.12 1.86 -7.24
N VAL A 322 -16.23 2.44 -7.66
CA VAL A 322 -16.52 3.87 -7.45
C VAL A 322 -16.60 4.21 -5.96
N LEU A 323 -17.28 3.39 -5.16
CA LEU A 323 -17.34 3.57 -3.71
C LEU A 323 -15.95 3.56 -3.08
N LEU A 324 -15.13 2.56 -3.43
CA LEU A 324 -13.78 2.41 -2.89
C LEU A 324 -12.84 3.55 -3.33
N LEU A 325 -12.97 4.02 -4.57
CA LEU A 325 -12.24 5.21 -5.04
C LEU A 325 -12.62 6.46 -4.24
N ILE A 326 -13.92 6.69 -4.00
CA ILE A 326 -14.39 7.81 -3.19
C ILE A 326 -13.84 7.68 -1.76
N VAL A 327 -14.01 6.54 -1.13
CA VAL A 327 -13.52 6.33 0.25
C VAL A 327 -12.00 6.51 0.32
N GLY A 328 -11.26 5.97 -0.64
CA GLY A 328 -9.80 6.09 -0.71
C GLY A 328 -9.30 7.53 -0.84
N CYS A 329 -10.12 8.45 -1.39
CA CYS A 329 -9.78 9.88 -1.43
C CYS A 329 -9.78 10.54 -0.04
N PHE A 330 -10.53 9.98 0.93
CA PHE A 330 -10.77 10.59 2.25
C PHE A 330 -10.17 9.80 3.42
N MET A 331 -9.80 8.55 3.21
CA MET A 331 -9.34 7.65 4.27
C MET A 331 -8.06 6.91 3.84
N ASP A 332 -7.22 6.59 4.82
CA ASP A 332 -6.11 5.67 4.61
C ASP A 332 -6.60 4.24 4.32
N THR A 333 -5.76 3.45 3.66
CA THR A 333 -6.07 2.04 3.31
C THR A 333 -6.38 1.19 4.53
N THR A 334 -5.68 1.39 5.64
CA THR A 334 -5.84 0.58 6.87
C THR A 334 -7.26 0.65 7.44
N PRO A 335 -7.79 1.82 7.82
CA PRO A 335 -9.16 1.90 8.34
C PRO A 335 -10.21 1.55 7.29
N ALA A 336 -10.01 1.97 6.03
CA ALA A 336 -10.93 1.65 4.95
C ALA A 336 -11.05 0.13 4.74
N MET A 337 -9.93 -0.59 4.77
CA MET A 337 -9.89 -2.04 4.59
C MET A 337 -10.62 -2.77 5.71
N ILE A 338 -10.35 -2.42 6.98
CA ILE A 338 -10.94 -3.10 8.13
C ILE A 338 -12.46 -2.90 8.18
N VAL A 339 -12.93 -1.70 7.85
CA VAL A 339 -14.36 -1.37 7.89
C VAL A 339 -15.10 -1.94 6.68
N LEU A 340 -14.56 -1.78 5.48
CA LEU A 340 -15.29 -2.09 4.24
C LEU A 340 -15.12 -3.53 3.77
N ALA A 341 -13.98 -4.19 4.03
CA ALA A 341 -13.77 -5.54 3.53
C ALA A 341 -14.81 -6.54 4.06
N PRO A 342 -15.15 -6.58 5.36
CA PRO A 342 -16.19 -7.47 5.87
C PRO A 342 -17.61 -7.15 5.37
N ILE A 343 -17.84 -5.92 4.91
CA ILE A 343 -19.14 -5.50 4.34
C ILE A 343 -19.23 -5.87 2.86
N LEU A 344 -18.19 -5.57 2.09
CA LEU A 344 -18.21 -5.66 0.63
C LEU A 344 -17.87 -7.07 0.13
N LEU A 345 -17.03 -7.83 0.84
CA LEU A 345 -16.69 -9.18 0.43
C LEU A 345 -17.90 -10.12 0.33
N PRO A 346 -18.84 -10.19 1.30
CA PRO A 346 -20.05 -11.01 1.16
C PRO A 346 -20.88 -10.64 -0.07
N ILE A 347 -20.95 -9.36 -0.41
CA ILE A 347 -21.63 -8.87 -1.61
C ILE A 347 -20.93 -9.41 -2.86
N ALA A 348 -19.62 -9.19 -2.99
CA ALA A 348 -18.84 -9.65 -4.14
C ALA A 348 -18.88 -11.18 -4.29
N ALA A 349 -18.81 -11.92 -3.18
CA ALA A 349 -18.84 -13.39 -3.17
C ALA A 349 -20.18 -13.96 -3.71
N GLN A 350 -21.31 -13.29 -3.46
CA GLN A 350 -22.61 -13.71 -4.02
C GLN A 350 -22.65 -13.61 -5.55
N PHE A 351 -21.87 -12.70 -6.14
CA PHE A 351 -21.70 -12.61 -7.60
C PHE A 351 -20.56 -13.48 -8.13
N GLY A 352 -20.08 -14.44 -7.32
CA GLY A 352 -19.03 -15.39 -7.72
C GLY A 352 -17.65 -14.74 -7.90
N VAL A 353 -17.34 -13.72 -7.09
CA VAL A 353 -16.00 -13.14 -7.03
C VAL A 353 -15.20 -13.84 -5.96
N ASP A 354 -14.01 -14.34 -6.34
CA ASP A 354 -13.11 -15.00 -5.40
C ASP A 354 -12.62 -14.01 -4.32
N PRO A 355 -12.57 -14.40 -3.04
CA PRO A 355 -12.12 -13.53 -1.95
C PRO A 355 -10.71 -12.97 -2.12
N ILE A 356 -9.78 -13.76 -2.68
CA ILE A 356 -8.39 -13.31 -2.94
C ILE A 356 -8.39 -12.24 -4.03
N HIS A 357 -9.10 -12.51 -5.14
CA HIS A 357 -9.24 -11.55 -6.23
C HIS A 357 -9.84 -10.23 -5.75
N PHE A 358 -10.93 -10.31 -4.97
CA PHE A 358 -11.58 -9.13 -4.41
C PHE A 358 -10.65 -8.32 -3.49
N GLY A 359 -9.82 -9.00 -2.69
CA GLY A 359 -8.81 -8.36 -1.87
C GLY A 359 -7.83 -7.52 -2.70
N ILE A 360 -7.37 -8.04 -3.83
CA ILE A 360 -6.50 -7.31 -4.75
C ILE A 360 -7.24 -6.11 -5.37
N VAL A 361 -8.49 -6.27 -5.79
CA VAL A 361 -9.31 -5.16 -6.30
C VAL A 361 -9.44 -4.06 -5.26
N MET A 362 -9.70 -4.39 -3.99
CA MET A 362 -9.76 -3.40 -2.90
C MET A 362 -8.43 -2.70 -2.68
N VAL A 363 -7.31 -3.44 -2.64
CA VAL A 363 -5.98 -2.86 -2.45
C VAL A 363 -5.63 -1.88 -3.56
N VAL A 364 -5.88 -2.24 -4.82
CA VAL A 364 -5.61 -1.37 -5.98
C VAL A 364 -6.49 -0.12 -5.95
N ASN A 365 -7.78 -0.25 -5.65
CA ASN A 365 -8.68 0.90 -5.49
C ASN A 365 -8.17 1.90 -4.47
N LEU A 366 -7.85 1.41 -3.27
CA LEU A 366 -7.39 2.26 -2.17
C LEU A 366 -5.99 2.83 -2.44
N ALA A 367 -5.15 2.12 -3.19
CA ALA A 367 -3.87 2.62 -3.67
C ALA A 367 -4.02 3.80 -4.65
N ILE A 368 -5.07 3.81 -5.48
CA ILE A 368 -5.43 4.97 -6.31
C ILE A 368 -5.89 6.12 -5.43
N GLY A 369 -6.60 5.85 -4.35
CA GLY A 369 -6.99 6.85 -3.36
C GLY A 369 -5.80 7.62 -2.79
N PHE A 370 -4.64 7.00 -2.60
CA PHE A 370 -3.42 7.67 -2.15
C PHE A 370 -2.93 8.80 -3.05
N ILE A 371 -3.32 8.80 -4.30
CA ILE A 371 -2.91 9.81 -5.29
C ILE A 371 -4.08 10.67 -5.77
N THR A 372 -5.27 10.50 -5.18
CA THR A 372 -6.47 11.21 -5.62
C THR A 372 -6.82 12.34 -4.64
N PRO A 373 -6.91 13.60 -5.09
CA PRO A 373 -7.40 14.70 -4.26
C PRO A 373 -8.82 14.41 -3.72
N PRO A 374 -9.23 14.94 -2.55
CA PRO A 374 -8.60 16.04 -1.80
C PRO A 374 -7.49 15.63 -0.83
N LEU A 375 -7.52 14.42 -0.24
CA LEU A 375 -6.49 14.03 0.73
C LEU A 375 -5.25 13.44 0.04
N GLY A 376 -5.34 12.27 -0.57
CA GLY A 376 -4.23 11.65 -1.28
C GLY A 376 -2.91 11.63 -0.51
N ILE A 377 -2.75 10.73 0.46
CA ILE A 377 -1.61 10.73 1.41
C ILE A 377 -0.26 10.81 0.69
N ASN A 378 -0.10 10.11 -0.43
CA ASN A 378 1.14 10.15 -1.21
C ASN A 378 1.40 11.52 -1.84
N LEU A 379 0.33 12.29 -2.16
CA LEU A 379 0.47 13.65 -2.67
C LEU A 379 1.07 14.57 -1.60
N PHE A 380 0.61 14.45 -0.35
CA PHE A 380 1.16 15.21 0.77
C PHE A 380 2.61 14.83 1.07
N VAL A 381 2.93 13.53 1.04
CA VAL A 381 4.32 13.08 1.26
C VAL A 381 5.22 13.59 0.15
N ALA A 382 4.81 13.47 -1.12
CA ALA A 382 5.58 13.98 -2.26
C ALA A 382 5.76 15.51 -2.20
N SER A 383 4.71 16.26 -1.83
CA SER A 383 4.74 17.70 -1.61
C SER A 383 5.77 18.09 -0.54
N ARG A 384 5.77 17.42 0.61
CA ARG A 384 6.72 17.67 1.71
C ARG A 384 8.16 17.35 1.31
N VAL A 385 8.40 16.17 0.73
CA VAL A 385 9.75 15.74 0.30
C VAL A 385 10.28 16.64 -0.81
N GLY A 386 9.41 17.02 -1.76
CA GLY A 386 9.77 17.91 -2.86
C GLY A 386 9.77 19.41 -2.51
N ARG A 387 9.45 19.76 -1.26
CA ARG A 387 9.33 21.15 -0.79
C ARG A 387 8.51 21.99 -1.77
N SER A 388 7.27 21.58 -2.01
CA SER A 388 6.38 22.19 -3.01
C SER A 388 4.95 22.18 -2.52
N ASP A 389 4.13 23.02 -3.12
CA ASP A 389 2.70 23.07 -2.84
C ASP A 389 1.97 21.84 -3.40
N LEU A 390 0.89 21.44 -2.74
CA LEU A 390 0.05 20.33 -3.15
C LEU A 390 -0.52 20.54 -4.56
N GLU A 391 -0.84 21.78 -4.92
CA GLU A 391 -1.37 22.16 -6.24
C GLU A 391 -0.40 21.77 -7.36
N THR A 392 0.92 21.99 -7.15
CA THR A 392 1.96 21.57 -8.10
C THR A 392 1.96 20.05 -8.32
N VAL A 393 1.75 19.26 -7.28
CA VAL A 393 1.66 17.80 -7.39
C VAL A 393 0.38 17.41 -8.14
N CYS A 394 -0.74 18.01 -7.77
CA CYS A 394 -2.06 17.72 -8.37
C CYS A 394 -2.12 18.08 -9.87
N SER A 395 -1.44 19.13 -10.30
CA SER A 395 -1.41 19.52 -11.71
C SER A 395 -0.81 18.45 -12.64
N GLY A 396 0.09 17.62 -12.13
CA GLY A 396 0.72 16.54 -12.89
C GLY A 396 0.05 15.17 -12.77
N ILE A 397 -0.87 14.98 -11.80
CA ILE A 397 -1.31 13.65 -11.37
C ILE A 397 -2.36 13.00 -12.27
N ILE A 398 -3.22 13.79 -12.91
CA ILE A 398 -4.43 13.32 -13.62
C ILE A 398 -4.11 12.20 -14.63
N LYS A 399 -3.04 12.35 -15.41
CA LYS A 399 -2.63 11.33 -16.40
C LYS A 399 -2.29 9.98 -15.75
N PHE A 400 -1.71 10.00 -14.56
CA PHE A 400 -1.35 8.80 -13.81
C PHE A 400 -2.58 8.16 -13.17
N ILE A 401 -3.51 8.96 -12.62
CA ILE A 401 -4.79 8.47 -12.11
C ILE A 401 -5.57 7.74 -13.21
N LEU A 402 -5.67 8.35 -14.41
CA LEU A 402 -6.38 7.73 -15.54
C LEU A 402 -5.79 6.36 -15.90
N VAL A 403 -4.47 6.25 -15.93
CA VAL A 403 -3.81 4.96 -16.22
C VAL A 403 -4.10 3.94 -15.14
N MET A 404 -3.96 4.30 -13.88
CA MET A 404 -4.25 3.39 -12.76
C MET A 404 -5.72 2.97 -12.70
N VAL A 405 -6.66 3.85 -13.09
CA VAL A 405 -8.09 3.51 -13.20
C VAL A 405 -8.31 2.50 -14.34
N VAL A 406 -7.62 2.64 -15.48
CA VAL A 406 -7.67 1.63 -16.55
C VAL A 406 -7.12 0.30 -16.07
N ASP A 407 -5.97 0.30 -15.40
CA ASP A 407 -5.39 -0.92 -14.82
C ASP A 407 -6.32 -1.56 -13.78
N LEU A 408 -6.98 -0.75 -12.94
CA LEU A 408 -7.99 -1.22 -11.99
C LEU A 408 -9.14 -1.93 -12.68
N LEU A 409 -9.68 -1.36 -13.77
CA LEU A 409 -10.76 -1.99 -14.53
C LEU A 409 -10.30 -3.30 -15.17
N LEU A 410 -9.08 -3.34 -15.72
CA LEU A 410 -8.50 -4.58 -16.26
C LEU A 410 -8.37 -5.64 -15.15
N ILE A 411 -7.85 -5.28 -13.98
CA ILE A 411 -7.71 -6.19 -12.84
C ILE A 411 -9.08 -6.66 -12.38
N THR A 412 -10.06 -5.77 -12.23
CA THR A 412 -11.41 -6.09 -11.75
C THR A 412 -12.15 -7.09 -12.67
N PHE A 413 -12.05 -6.90 -13.99
CA PHE A 413 -12.82 -7.70 -14.95
C PHE A 413 -12.06 -8.86 -15.55
N ILE A 414 -10.74 -8.95 -15.33
CA ILE A 414 -9.90 -10.07 -15.79
C ILE A 414 -9.27 -10.75 -14.55
N PRO A 415 -10.00 -11.64 -13.85
CA PRO A 415 -9.50 -12.31 -12.64
C PRO A 415 -8.18 -13.06 -12.86
N ALA A 416 -7.90 -13.49 -14.09
CA ALA A 416 -6.64 -14.15 -14.42
C ALA A 416 -5.40 -13.30 -14.05
N ILE A 417 -5.49 -11.97 -14.08
CA ILE A 417 -4.36 -11.09 -13.72
C ILE A 417 -3.93 -11.30 -12.25
N SER A 418 -4.88 -11.48 -11.34
CA SER A 418 -4.57 -11.71 -9.92
C SER A 418 -4.51 -13.19 -9.54
N MET A 419 -5.31 -14.05 -10.19
CA MET A 419 -5.49 -15.44 -9.76
C MET A 419 -4.56 -16.44 -10.43
N THR A 420 -3.83 -16.07 -11.48
CA THR A 420 -2.94 -17.00 -12.20
C THR A 420 -1.86 -17.59 -11.30
N LEU A 421 -1.13 -16.75 -10.56
CA LEU A 421 -0.06 -17.24 -9.68
C LEU A 421 -0.61 -18.05 -8.50
N PRO A 422 -1.64 -17.62 -7.75
CA PRO A 422 -2.24 -18.44 -6.71
C PRO A 422 -2.71 -19.81 -7.22
N ASN A 423 -3.36 -19.85 -8.39
CA ASN A 423 -3.86 -21.09 -8.98
C ASN A 423 -2.75 -22.07 -9.42
N ILE A 424 -1.55 -21.57 -9.76
CA ILE A 424 -0.42 -22.42 -10.15
C ILE A 424 0.34 -22.94 -8.91
N PHE A 425 0.59 -22.08 -7.92
CA PHE A 425 1.54 -22.38 -6.85
C PHE A 425 0.88 -22.73 -5.50
N MET A 426 -0.41 -22.45 -5.30
CA MET A 426 -1.11 -22.67 -4.03
C MET A 426 -2.26 -23.70 -4.14
N LYS A 427 -2.09 -24.67 -5.00
CA LYS A 427 -2.99 -25.83 -5.09
C LYS A 427 -2.75 -26.81 -3.97
#